data_cf44bd1a4c32ff410d055f0513779e0f
#
_entry.id   cf44bd1a4c32ff410d055f0513779e0f
#
_cell.length_a   1.000
_cell.length_b   1.000
_cell.length_c   1.000
_cell.angle_alpha   90.00
_cell.angle_beta   90.00
_cell.angle_gamma   90.00
#
_symmetry.space_group_name_H-M   'P 1'
#
loop_
_entity.id
_entity.type
_entity.pdbx_description
1 polymer ?
#
loop_
_entity_poly.entity_id
_entity_poly.type
_entity_poly.pdbx_seq_one_letter_code
_entity_poly.pdbx_strand_id
1 'polypeptide(L)'
;MASRNLNAGLLAIAGPLAAAAWPADARADQPPPVIAPFSAHYSADWKSISVGTSDLDLKQNAADGTYEYTWRITARGVFRIVYSDDVIQKSWFSVNGDHVRPEKYRAEQGGSTVSIDFDWSGGRASGESEKKPVDLKLTDGLQDVMSIQIEVMLDLKNGNLPRAFKIVDKDEIKDFLYTLEGPARLRTPLGELDTVVVASQRAGNNRVLRMWFAPSLGYIPVQAERSRDGKLEFAMRIKTLKR
;
A
#
# COMPACT_ATOMS: atom_id res chain seq x y z
N MET A 1 28.36 92.17 10.44
CA MET A 1 27.08 92.39 11.06
C MET A 1 26.31 91.07 11.15
N ALA A 2 26.17 90.62 12.36
CA ALA A 2 25.19 89.72 12.94
C ALA A 2 24.61 88.60 12.08
N SER A 3 25.09 87.48 12.18
CA SER A 3 24.82 86.24 12.95
C SER A 3 23.41 86.05 13.46
N ARG A 4 22.78 84.95 13.04
CA ARG A 4 21.83 84.18 13.91
C ARG A 4 21.79 82.69 13.52
N ASN A 5 22.35 81.91 14.39
CA ASN A 5 22.19 80.48 14.47
C ASN A 5 20.74 80.08 14.71
N LEU A 6 20.26 79.05 14.05
CA LEU A 6 19.13 78.25 14.49
C LEU A 6 19.41 76.74 14.39
N ASN A 7 19.69 76.12 15.54
CA ASN A 7 19.73 74.70 15.73
C ASN A 7 18.32 74.15 15.57
N ALA A 8 18.14 73.18 14.68
CA ALA A 8 16.98 72.35 14.69
C ALA A 8 17.43 70.87 14.98
N GLY A 9 17.13 70.44 16.21
CA GLY A 9 17.42 69.08 16.63
C GLY A 9 16.54 68.07 15.93
N LEU A 10 17.12 67.06 15.33
CA LEU A 10 16.42 65.84 14.89
C LEU A 10 16.31 64.90 16.08
N LEU A 11 15.08 64.71 16.57
CA LEU A 11 14.75 63.57 17.43
C LEU A 11 14.70 62.31 16.58
N ALA A 12 15.64 61.39 16.78
CA ALA A 12 15.59 60.05 16.26
C ALA A 12 14.67 59.19 17.15
N ILE A 13 13.49 58.84 16.65
CA ILE A 13 12.61 57.85 17.27
C ILE A 13 13.06 56.48 16.82
N ALA A 14 13.86 55.77 17.65
CA ALA A 14 14.15 54.36 17.50
C ALA A 14 12.96 53.56 18.04
N GLY A 15 12.07 53.10 17.16
CA GLY A 15 11.05 52.11 17.50
C GLY A 15 11.66 50.72 17.51
N PRO A 16 11.27 49.87 18.50
CA PRO A 16 11.75 48.47 18.48
C PRO A 16 11.15 47.70 17.30
N LEU A 17 12.01 47.16 16.43
CA LEU A 17 11.63 46.14 15.48
C LEU A 17 11.25 44.88 16.26
N ALA A 18 9.93 44.65 16.43
CA ALA A 18 9.43 43.36 16.85
C ALA A 18 9.69 42.37 15.73
N ALA A 19 10.70 41.51 15.90
CA ALA A 19 10.90 40.34 15.07
C ALA A 19 9.69 39.40 15.28
N ALA A 20 8.84 39.39 14.27
CA ALA A 20 7.76 38.37 14.22
C ALA A 20 8.45 37.00 14.08
N ALA A 21 8.54 36.26 15.19
CA ALA A 21 8.92 34.87 15.17
C ALA A 21 7.80 34.12 14.42
N TRP A 22 8.12 33.61 13.24
CA TRP A 22 7.26 32.66 12.55
C TRP A 22 7.19 31.42 13.42
N PRO A 23 6.00 30.83 13.61
CA PRO A 23 5.90 29.59 14.37
C PRO A 23 6.75 28.55 13.63
N ALA A 24 7.79 28.06 14.31
CA ALA A 24 8.57 26.92 13.86
C ALA A 24 7.61 25.76 13.60
N ASP A 25 7.79 25.11 12.45
CA ASP A 25 6.99 24.00 11.95
C ASP A 25 6.58 23.01 13.05
N ALA A 26 5.30 22.99 13.37
CA ALA A 26 4.67 21.98 14.22
C ALA A 26 4.53 20.63 13.49
N ARG A 27 5.47 20.29 12.60
CA ARG A 27 5.49 19.01 11.86
C ARG A 27 6.31 17.90 12.51
N ALA A 28 7.01 18.20 13.62
CA ALA A 28 7.93 17.25 14.25
C ALA A 28 7.27 16.22 15.17
N ASP A 29 5.94 16.24 15.38
CA ASP A 29 5.30 15.41 16.43
C ASP A 29 4.00 14.73 15.96
N GLN A 30 3.84 14.49 14.64
CA GLN A 30 2.76 13.64 14.19
C GLN A 30 3.22 12.18 14.28
N PRO A 31 2.49 11.32 15.02
CA PRO A 31 2.77 9.89 14.98
C PRO A 31 2.72 9.41 13.52
N PRO A 32 3.55 8.41 13.15
CA PRO A 32 3.59 7.91 11.78
C PRO A 32 2.18 7.52 11.33
N PRO A 33 1.84 7.77 10.06
CA PRO A 33 0.49 7.54 9.56
C PRO A 33 0.14 6.07 9.63
N VAL A 34 -0.65 5.70 10.63
CA VAL A 34 -1.17 4.33 10.77
C VAL A 34 -2.25 4.13 9.71
N ILE A 35 -2.29 2.97 9.09
CA ILE A 35 -3.37 2.58 8.19
C ILE A 35 -4.57 2.12 9.04
N ALA A 36 -5.72 2.76 8.86
CA ALA A 36 -6.93 2.36 9.56
C ALA A 36 -7.39 0.97 9.11
N PRO A 37 -7.81 0.08 10.03
CA PRO A 37 -8.42 -1.20 9.69
C PRO A 37 -9.62 -1.05 8.75
N PHE A 38 -9.82 -2.03 7.87
CA PHE A 38 -10.95 -2.04 6.94
C PHE A 38 -11.31 -3.45 6.49
N SER A 39 -12.57 -3.61 6.02
CA SER A 39 -13.04 -4.77 5.27
C SER A 39 -13.66 -4.30 3.96
N ALA A 40 -13.11 -4.76 2.85
CA ALA A 40 -13.57 -4.41 1.51
C ALA A 40 -13.98 -5.65 0.72
N HIS A 41 -15.19 -5.61 0.16
CA HIS A 41 -15.77 -6.69 -0.64
C HIS A 41 -15.80 -6.30 -2.12
N TYR A 42 -15.42 -7.23 -3.00
CA TYR A 42 -15.30 -7.01 -4.46
C TYR A 42 -16.03 -8.08 -5.25
N SER A 43 -16.46 -7.76 -6.48
CA SER A 43 -16.66 -8.79 -7.51
C SER A 43 -15.32 -9.24 -8.05
N ALA A 44 -15.25 -10.50 -8.48
CA ALA A 44 -14.10 -11.07 -9.16
C ALA A 44 -14.52 -11.59 -10.54
N ASP A 45 -13.82 -11.13 -11.57
CA ASP A 45 -14.09 -11.47 -12.96
C ASP A 45 -12.84 -12.09 -13.60
N TRP A 46 -13.02 -13.13 -14.40
CA TRP A 46 -12.00 -13.75 -15.23
C TRP A 46 -12.35 -13.58 -16.70
N LYS A 47 -11.51 -12.90 -17.48
CA LYS A 47 -11.77 -12.58 -18.90
C LYS A 47 -13.19 -12.02 -19.12
N SER A 48 -13.58 -11.08 -18.25
CA SER A 48 -14.90 -10.42 -18.24
C SER A 48 -16.10 -11.32 -17.87
N ILE A 49 -15.87 -12.55 -17.40
CA ILE A 49 -16.90 -13.44 -16.86
C ILE A 49 -16.84 -13.36 -15.34
N SER A 50 -17.99 -13.13 -14.68
CA SER A 50 -18.05 -13.12 -13.22
C SER A 50 -17.81 -14.54 -12.69
N VAL A 51 -16.72 -14.70 -11.93
CA VAL A 51 -16.29 -16.01 -11.41
C VAL A 51 -16.47 -16.14 -9.90
N GLY A 52 -16.70 -15.02 -9.19
CA GLY A 52 -16.85 -15.06 -7.76
C GLY A 52 -16.75 -13.70 -7.08
N THR A 53 -16.28 -13.73 -5.85
CA THR A 53 -16.05 -12.56 -5.01
C THR A 53 -14.64 -12.58 -4.45
N SER A 54 -14.21 -11.41 -4.00
CA SER A 54 -12.93 -11.24 -3.35
C SER A 54 -13.10 -10.32 -2.15
N ASP A 55 -12.46 -10.67 -1.05
CA ASP A 55 -12.49 -9.92 0.19
C ASP A 55 -11.08 -9.52 0.61
N LEU A 56 -10.88 -8.28 1.00
CA LEU A 56 -9.67 -7.75 1.60
C LEU A 56 -9.98 -7.24 2.99
N ASP A 57 -9.30 -7.79 4.00
CA ASP A 57 -9.47 -7.43 5.40
C ASP A 57 -8.14 -7.01 6.00
N LEU A 58 -8.07 -5.79 6.53
CA LEU A 58 -6.96 -5.32 7.34
C LEU A 58 -7.42 -5.19 8.79
N LYS A 59 -6.72 -5.86 9.69
CA LYS A 59 -6.94 -5.80 11.13
C LYS A 59 -5.66 -5.34 11.82
N GLN A 60 -5.81 -4.62 12.93
CA GLN A 60 -4.70 -4.30 13.82
C GLN A 60 -4.87 -5.05 15.13
N ASN A 61 -3.80 -5.66 15.61
CA ASN A 61 -3.74 -6.24 16.93
C ASN A 61 -3.50 -5.12 17.95
N ALA A 62 -4.46 -4.92 18.84
CA ALA A 62 -4.39 -3.85 19.85
C ALA A 62 -3.30 -4.11 20.93
N ALA A 63 -2.83 -5.36 21.08
CA ALA A 63 -1.85 -5.71 22.10
C ALA A 63 -0.42 -5.28 21.75
N ASP A 64 -0.04 -5.37 20.46
CA ASP A 64 1.33 -5.13 20.00
C ASP A 64 1.41 -4.18 18.80
N GLY A 65 0.26 -3.72 18.28
CA GLY A 65 0.19 -2.80 17.15
C GLY A 65 0.50 -3.43 15.79
N THR A 66 0.73 -4.74 15.71
CA THR A 66 0.94 -5.47 14.46
C THR A 66 -0.35 -5.54 13.64
N TYR A 67 -0.22 -5.82 12.37
CA TYR A 67 -1.34 -5.92 11.44
C TYR A 67 -1.46 -7.34 10.87
N GLU A 68 -2.70 -7.77 10.59
CA GLU A 68 -3.02 -8.92 9.74
C GLU A 68 -3.77 -8.41 8.50
N TYR A 69 -3.23 -8.69 7.33
CA TYR A 69 -3.86 -8.39 6.05
C TYR A 69 -4.21 -9.67 5.32
N THR A 70 -5.50 -9.87 5.09
CA THR A 70 -6.04 -11.10 4.48
C THR A 70 -6.68 -10.80 3.15
N TRP A 71 -6.35 -11.58 2.13
CA TRP A 71 -7.06 -11.66 0.87
C TRP A 71 -7.69 -13.02 0.69
N ARG A 72 -8.99 -13.02 0.37
CA ARG A 72 -9.76 -14.23 0.08
C ARG A 72 -10.45 -14.09 -1.25
N ILE A 73 -10.37 -15.12 -2.11
CA ILE A 73 -11.17 -15.25 -3.34
C ILE A 73 -12.05 -16.48 -3.17
N THR A 74 -13.35 -16.31 -3.38
CA THR A 74 -14.35 -17.37 -3.33
C THR A 74 -15.02 -17.51 -4.69
N ALA A 75 -14.86 -18.65 -5.34
CA ALA A 75 -15.55 -18.97 -6.59
C ALA A 75 -17.06 -19.11 -6.36
N ARG A 76 -17.88 -18.75 -7.36
CA ARG A 76 -19.35 -18.84 -7.28
C ARG A 76 -19.94 -19.54 -8.51
N GLY A 77 -21.18 -20.01 -8.34
CA GLY A 77 -21.93 -20.70 -9.40
C GLY A 77 -21.19 -21.93 -9.91
N VAL A 78 -21.15 -22.14 -11.21
CA VAL A 78 -20.50 -23.28 -11.87
C VAL A 78 -18.99 -23.33 -11.61
N PHE A 79 -18.34 -22.19 -11.35
CA PHE A 79 -16.92 -22.13 -11.04
C PHE A 79 -16.60 -22.76 -9.68
N ARG A 80 -17.55 -22.81 -8.73
CA ARG A 80 -17.39 -23.49 -7.42
C ARG A 80 -17.24 -25.00 -7.56
N ILE A 81 -17.75 -25.58 -8.65
CA ILE A 81 -17.61 -27.02 -8.92
C ILE A 81 -16.17 -27.35 -9.33
N VAL A 82 -15.54 -26.44 -10.08
CA VAL A 82 -14.15 -26.62 -10.58
C VAL A 82 -13.13 -26.15 -9.55
N TYR A 83 -13.44 -25.06 -8.83
CA TYR A 83 -12.59 -24.45 -7.80
C TYR A 83 -13.30 -24.53 -6.46
N SER A 84 -13.25 -25.73 -5.84
CA SER A 84 -13.94 -26.02 -4.57
C SER A 84 -13.39 -25.22 -3.39
N ASP A 85 -12.11 -24.92 -3.43
CA ASP A 85 -11.40 -24.23 -2.34
C ASP A 85 -11.26 -22.75 -2.60
N ASP A 86 -11.33 -21.97 -1.52
CA ASP A 86 -11.01 -20.56 -1.57
C ASP A 86 -9.49 -20.39 -1.79
N VAL A 87 -9.12 -19.33 -2.47
CA VAL A 87 -7.73 -18.83 -2.43
C VAL A 87 -7.61 -17.89 -1.24
N ILE A 88 -6.71 -18.19 -0.33
CA ILE A 88 -6.48 -17.39 0.86
C ILE A 88 -5.01 -16.99 0.92
N GLN A 89 -4.76 -15.70 1.11
CA GLN A 89 -3.42 -15.18 1.37
C GLN A 89 -3.48 -14.26 2.59
N LYS A 90 -2.47 -14.36 3.46
CA LYS A 90 -2.35 -13.55 4.66
C LYS A 90 -0.93 -13.08 4.85
N SER A 91 -0.78 -11.84 5.26
CA SER A 91 0.47 -11.26 5.72
C SER A 91 0.27 -10.68 7.12
N TRP A 92 1.20 -10.96 8.02
CA TRP A 92 1.34 -10.28 9.30
C TRP A 92 2.58 -9.40 9.23
N PHE A 93 2.43 -8.16 9.68
CA PHE A 93 3.49 -7.17 9.56
C PHE A 93 3.40 -6.09 10.64
N SER A 94 4.50 -5.43 10.90
CA SER A 94 4.56 -4.18 11.64
C SER A 94 4.75 -2.99 10.70
N VAL A 95 4.42 -1.80 11.18
CA VAL A 95 4.70 -0.53 10.48
C VAL A 95 5.71 0.24 11.29
N ASN A 96 6.89 0.46 10.71
CA ASN A 96 8.00 1.18 11.34
C ASN A 96 8.22 2.51 10.60
N GLY A 97 7.77 3.60 11.21
CA GLY A 97 7.72 4.89 10.51
C GLY A 97 6.70 4.84 9.36
N ASP A 98 7.18 5.01 8.15
CA ASP A 98 6.40 4.98 6.90
C ASP A 98 6.63 3.70 6.06
N HIS A 99 7.24 2.65 6.66
CA HIS A 99 7.55 1.40 5.98
C HIS A 99 6.88 0.19 6.62
N VAL A 100 6.41 -0.71 5.78
CA VAL A 100 5.88 -2.01 6.17
C VAL A 100 7.03 -3.00 6.32
N ARG A 101 7.03 -3.73 7.43
CA ARG A 101 7.99 -4.78 7.72
C ARG A 101 7.26 -6.11 7.89
N PRO A 102 7.23 -6.98 6.87
CA PRO A 102 6.56 -8.27 6.97
C PRO A 102 7.24 -9.15 8.02
N GLU A 103 6.42 -9.91 8.75
CA GLU A 103 6.85 -10.83 9.80
C GLU A 103 6.49 -12.26 9.43
N LYS A 104 5.36 -12.44 8.75
CA LYS A 104 4.85 -13.76 8.38
C LYS A 104 3.96 -13.69 7.14
N TYR A 105 4.12 -14.64 6.24
CA TYR A 105 3.25 -14.80 5.06
C TYR A 105 2.74 -16.24 4.97
N ARG A 106 1.45 -16.37 4.65
CA ARG A 106 0.77 -17.67 4.44
C ARG A 106 -0.12 -17.58 3.21
N ALA A 107 -0.11 -18.61 2.38
CA ALA A 107 -1.03 -18.74 1.25
C ALA A 107 -1.51 -20.17 1.09
N GLU A 108 -2.78 -20.31 0.71
CA GLU A 108 -3.46 -21.57 0.44
C GLU A 108 -4.25 -21.45 -0.85
N GLN A 109 -4.06 -22.40 -1.76
CA GLN A 109 -4.78 -22.47 -3.03
C GLN A 109 -4.80 -23.91 -3.55
N GLY A 110 -5.98 -24.56 -3.61
CA GLY A 110 -6.13 -25.85 -4.25
C GLY A 110 -5.17 -26.93 -3.73
N GLY A 111 -4.96 -26.99 -2.42
CA GLY A 111 -4.03 -27.92 -1.77
C GLY A 111 -2.56 -27.51 -1.83
N SER A 112 -2.22 -26.43 -2.52
CA SER A 112 -0.88 -25.83 -2.52
C SER A 112 -0.77 -24.83 -1.38
N THR A 113 0.32 -24.89 -0.61
CA THR A 113 0.57 -24.01 0.53
C THR A 113 1.89 -23.29 0.42
N VAL A 114 1.93 -22.06 0.95
CA VAL A 114 3.17 -21.29 1.18
C VAL A 114 3.14 -20.80 2.62
N SER A 115 4.26 -20.98 3.31
CA SER A 115 4.44 -20.57 4.71
C SER A 115 5.84 -19.99 4.85
N ILE A 116 5.96 -18.69 5.11
CA ILE A 116 7.24 -17.99 5.23
C ILE A 116 7.21 -17.13 6.48
N ASP A 117 8.24 -17.24 7.29
CA ASP A 117 8.52 -16.42 8.47
C ASP A 117 9.75 -15.54 8.20
N PHE A 118 9.69 -14.26 8.57
CA PHE A 118 10.75 -13.28 8.33
C PHE A 118 11.46 -12.99 9.64
N ASP A 119 12.64 -13.57 9.84
CA ASP A 119 13.53 -13.26 10.97
C ASP A 119 14.48 -12.13 10.58
N TRP A 120 14.07 -10.90 10.88
CA TRP A 120 14.86 -9.70 10.57
C TRP A 120 16.14 -9.62 11.43
N SER A 121 16.15 -10.20 12.62
CA SER A 121 17.32 -10.22 13.49
C SER A 121 18.38 -11.19 12.98
N GLY A 122 17.95 -12.35 12.50
CA GLY A 122 18.80 -13.35 11.86
C GLY A 122 19.08 -13.07 10.38
N GLY A 123 18.40 -12.08 9.77
CA GLY A 123 18.59 -11.69 8.37
C GLY A 123 18.09 -12.73 7.36
N ARG A 124 17.08 -13.55 7.73
CA ARG A 124 16.59 -14.64 6.89
C ARG A 124 15.06 -14.71 6.84
N ALA A 125 14.52 -15.06 5.65
CA ALA A 125 13.16 -15.53 5.50
C ALA A 125 13.19 -17.04 5.25
N SER A 126 12.48 -17.80 6.08
CA SER A 126 12.51 -19.26 6.05
C SER A 126 11.11 -19.86 6.12
N GLY A 127 10.98 -21.09 5.64
CA GLY A 127 9.70 -21.79 5.66
C GLY A 127 9.56 -22.84 4.59
N GLU A 128 8.37 -22.94 4.00
CA GLU A 128 8.04 -23.92 2.99
C GLU A 128 7.16 -23.34 1.90
N SER A 129 7.40 -23.69 0.64
CA SER A 129 6.57 -23.37 -0.50
C SER A 129 6.34 -24.62 -1.33
N GLU A 130 5.06 -25.06 -1.48
CA GLU A 130 4.69 -26.25 -2.26
C GLU A 130 5.51 -27.49 -1.86
N LYS A 131 5.72 -27.70 -0.55
CA LYS A 131 6.52 -28.79 0.07
C LYS A 131 8.03 -28.68 -0.19
N LYS A 132 8.54 -27.53 -0.66
CA LYS A 132 9.96 -27.27 -0.81
C LYS A 132 10.41 -26.30 0.28
N PRO A 133 11.59 -26.50 0.89
CA PRO A 133 12.11 -25.57 1.89
C PRO A 133 12.41 -24.22 1.21
N VAL A 134 12.12 -23.15 1.94
CA VAL A 134 12.46 -21.77 1.60
C VAL A 134 13.50 -21.27 2.58
N ASP A 135 14.57 -20.70 2.07
CA ASP A 135 15.63 -20.11 2.86
C ASP A 135 16.29 -18.96 2.07
N LEU A 136 15.82 -17.73 2.32
CA LEU A 136 16.18 -16.53 1.58
C LEU A 136 16.87 -15.53 2.50
N LYS A 137 17.86 -14.82 1.96
CA LYS A 137 18.49 -13.70 2.67
C LYS A 137 17.58 -12.49 2.64
N LEU A 138 17.29 -11.89 3.79
CA LEU A 138 16.56 -10.64 3.89
C LEU A 138 17.41 -9.47 3.40
N THR A 139 16.74 -8.51 2.79
CA THR A 139 17.29 -7.20 2.39
C THR A 139 16.32 -6.12 2.84
N ASP A 140 16.82 -4.93 3.10
CA ASP A 140 15.97 -3.80 3.48
C ASP A 140 14.88 -3.54 2.44
N GLY A 141 13.67 -3.27 2.92
CA GLY A 141 12.50 -3.03 2.07
C GLY A 141 11.92 -4.26 1.37
N LEU A 142 12.41 -5.48 1.70
CA LEU A 142 11.84 -6.71 1.18
C LEU A 142 10.38 -6.87 1.65
N GLN A 143 9.49 -7.18 0.72
CA GLN A 143 8.06 -7.38 0.98
C GLN A 143 7.64 -8.81 0.64
N ASP A 144 6.47 -9.24 1.12
CA ASP A 144 5.73 -10.35 0.56
C ASP A 144 4.65 -9.85 -0.43
N VAL A 145 3.98 -10.77 -1.14
CA VAL A 145 2.99 -10.43 -2.18
C VAL A 145 1.74 -9.73 -1.64
N MET A 146 1.51 -9.73 -0.32
CA MET A 146 0.39 -9.05 0.34
C MET A 146 0.84 -7.75 0.99
N SER A 147 1.94 -7.76 1.75
CA SER A 147 2.46 -6.59 2.47
C SER A 147 2.83 -5.45 1.53
N ILE A 148 3.29 -5.75 0.31
CA ILE A 148 3.61 -4.74 -0.71
C ILE A 148 2.43 -3.83 -1.04
N GLN A 149 1.20 -4.32 -1.01
CA GLN A 149 0.03 -3.46 -1.27
C GLN A 149 -0.13 -2.40 -0.19
N ILE A 150 0.12 -2.77 1.06
CA ILE A 150 0.08 -1.84 2.20
C ILE A 150 1.23 -0.83 2.13
N GLU A 151 2.44 -1.26 1.74
CA GLU A 151 3.57 -0.37 1.49
C GLU A 151 3.24 0.68 0.42
N VAL A 152 2.63 0.26 -0.71
CA VAL A 152 2.18 1.19 -1.77
C VAL A 152 1.11 2.16 -1.26
N MET A 153 0.18 1.71 -0.41
CA MET A 153 -0.83 2.61 0.21
C MET A 153 -0.16 3.66 1.09
N LEU A 154 0.86 3.30 1.88
CA LEU A 154 1.64 4.23 2.71
C LEU A 154 2.45 5.20 1.85
N ASP A 155 3.16 4.69 0.85
CA ASP A 155 3.91 5.51 -0.10
C ASP A 155 3.02 6.59 -0.73
N LEU A 156 1.87 6.20 -1.26
CA LEU A 156 0.90 7.13 -1.85
C LEU A 156 0.35 8.14 -0.84
N LYS A 157 0.06 7.72 0.40
CA LYS A 157 -0.43 8.57 1.47
C LYS A 157 0.60 9.62 1.89
N ASN A 158 1.87 9.27 1.86
CA ASN A 158 2.99 10.14 2.23
C ASN A 158 3.50 10.98 1.04
N GLY A 159 2.88 10.85 -0.14
CA GLY A 159 3.29 11.56 -1.36
C GLY A 159 4.55 10.98 -2.01
N ASN A 160 4.96 9.78 -1.62
CA ASN A 160 6.04 9.06 -2.24
C ASN A 160 5.58 8.43 -3.56
N LEU A 161 6.48 8.37 -4.54
CA LEU A 161 6.21 7.66 -5.78
C LEU A 161 6.60 6.19 -5.61
N PRO A 162 5.71 5.25 -6.01
CA PRO A 162 6.07 3.84 -6.06
C PRO A 162 7.32 3.62 -6.93
N ARG A 163 8.16 2.70 -6.50
CA ARG A 163 9.48 2.40 -7.07
C ARG A 163 9.63 0.90 -7.33
N ALA A 164 10.84 0.47 -7.61
CA ALA A 164 11.15 -0.96 -7.66
C ALA A 164 11.15 -1.57 -6.24
N PHE A 165 10.57 -2.77 -6.12
CA PHE A 165 10.53 -3.54 -4.89
C PHE A 165 11.02 -4.95 -5.12
N LYS A 166 11.67 -5.50 -4.10
CA LYS A 166 11.95 -6.93 -3.99
C LYS A 166 10.82 -7.61 -3.24
N ILE A 167 10.24 -8.65 -3.82
CA ILE A 167 9.08 -9.33 -3.27
C ILE A 167 9.38 -10.83 -3.18
N VAL A 168 9.15 -11.41 -2.01
CA VAL A 168 9.15 -12.87 -1.84
C VAL A 168 7.88 -13.42 -2.48
N ASP A 169 8.04 -14.20 -3.53
CA ASP A 169 6.97 -14.88 -4.23
C ASP A 169 7.31 -16.38 -4.32
N LYS A 170 6.65 -17.20 -3.52
CA LYS A 170 6.93 -18.61 -3.29
C LYS A 170 8.32 -18.81 -2.64
N ASP A 171 9.25 -19.39 -3.38
CA ASP A 171 10.60 -19.77 -2.96
C ASP A 171 11.71 -18.85 -3.50
N GLU A 172 11.32 -17.70 -4.10
CA GLU A 172 12.23 -16.76 -4.75
C GLU A 172 11.97 -15.31 -4.33
N ILE A 173 13.02 -14.49 -4.40
CA ILE A 173 12.91 -13.03 -4.39
C ILE A 173 12.85 -12.54 -5.83
N LYS A 174 11.81 -11.78 -6.17
CA LYS A 174 11.56 -11.24 -7.51
C LYS A 174 11.55 -9.72 -7.50
N ASP A 175 12.10 -9.13 -8.55
CA ASP A 175 12.08 -7.69 -8.75
C ASP A 175 10.80 -7.27 -9.48
N PHE A 176 10.10 -6.28 -8.91
CA PHE A 176 8.91 -5.66 -9.48
C PHE A 176 9.14 -4.16 -9.64
N LEU A 177 8.77 -3.65 -10.80
CA LEU A 177 8.69 -2.23 -11.05
C LEU A 177 7.26 -1.74 -10.81
N TYR A 178 7.12 -0.70 -9.98
CA TYR A 178 5.88 0.01 -9.74
C TYR A 178 5.93 1.37 -10.40
N THR A 179 4.91 1.70 -11.18
CA THR A 179 4.83 2.94 -11.95
C THR A 179 3.53 3.66 -11.64
N LEU A 180 3.62 4.93 -11.34
CA LEU A 180 2.47 5.81 -11.22
C LEU A 180 1.98 6.18 -12.63
N GLU A 181 0.78 5.71 -13.02
CA GLU A 181 0.18 6.02 -14.32
C GLU A 181 -0.65 7.31 -14.30
N GLY A 182 -0.98 7.84 -13.11
CA GLY A 182 -1.66 9.11 -12.93
C GLY A 182 -3.07 9.00 -12.36
N PRO A 183 -3.83 10.12 -12.38
CA PRO A 183 -5.18 10.16 -11.84
C PRO A 183 -6.19 9.49 -12.78
N ALA A 184 -7.22 8.90 -12.18
CA ALA A 184 -8.40 8.40 -12.90
C ALA A 184 -9.65 8.60 -12.04
N ARG A 185 -10.81 8.71 -12.70
CA ARG A 185 -12.10 8.79 -12.01
C ARG A 185 -12.91 7.54 -12.30
N LEU A 186 -13.38 6.89 -11.24
CA LEU A 186 -14.17 5.66 -11.33
C LEU A 186 -15.57 5.86 -10.78
N ARG A 187 -16.57 5.33 -11.51
CA ARG A 187 -17.92 5.17 -10.99
C ARG A 187 -18.01 3.80 -10.31
N THR A 188 -18.31 3.80 -9.01
CA THR A 188 -18.39 2.61 -8.18
C THR A 188 -19.72 2.56 -7.43
N PRO A 189 -20.10 1.41 -6.83
CA PRO A 189 -21.23 1.36 -5.89
C PRO A 189 -21.08 2.26 -4.66
N LEU A 190 -19.87 2.73 -4.35
CA LEU A 190 -19.59 3.69 -3.27
C LEU A 190 -19.72 5.15 -3.74
N GLY A 191 -20.09 5.39 -4.99
CA GLY A 191 -20.14 6.70 -5.63
C GLY A 191 -19.03 6.90 -6.67
N GLU A 192 -18.92 8.14 -7.16
CA GLU A 192 -17.79 8.53 -8.01
C GLU A 192 -16.56 8.80 -7.14
N LEU A 193 -15.45 8.18 -7.47
CA LEU A 193 -14.19 8.25 -6.72
C LEU A 193 -13.08 8.74 -7.63
N ASP A 194 -12.36 9.77 -7.17
CA ASP A 194 -11.07 10.12 -7.74
C ASP A 194 -10.04 9.11 -7.22
N THR A 195 -9.21 8.61 -8.10
CA THR A 195 -8.23 7.56 -7.82
C THR A 195 -6.88 7.88 -8.42
N VAL A 196 -5.86 7.22 -7.90
CA VAL A 196 -4.51 7.20 -8.45
C VAL A 196 -4.22 5.79 -8.95
N VAL A 197 -3.76 5.68 -10.20
CA VAL A 197 -3.47 4.38 -10.83
C VAL A 197 -2.00 4.05 -10.68
N VAL A 198 -1.74 2.88 -10.12
CA VAL A 198 -0.39 2.31 -10.02
C VAL A 198 -0.35 1.00 -10.77
N ALA A 199 0.57 0.88 -11.71
CA ALA A 199 0.87 -0.36 -12.40
C ALA A 199 2.07 -1.06 -11.74
N SER A 200 2.02 -2.38 -11.63
CA SER A 200 3.15 -3.18 -11.23
C SER A 200 3.43 -4.28 -12.24
N GLN A 201 4.70 -4.51 -12.49
CA GLN A 201 5.18 -5.52 -13.43
C GLN A 201 6.44 -6.19 -12.90
N ARG A 202 6.46 -7.51 -12.90
CA ARG A 202 7.67 -8.27 -12.61
C ARG A 202 8.66 -8.12 -13.77
N ALA A 203 9.94 -7.92 -13.44
CA ALA A 203 11.00 -7.88 -14.43
C ALA A 203 11.00 -9.12 -15.32
N GLY A 204 11.07 -8.93 -16.64
CA GLY A 204 11.07 -10.01 -17.62
C GLY A 204 9.72 -10.73 -17.82
N ASN A 205 8.61 -10.18 -17.30
CA ASN A 205 7.27 -10.76 -17.45
C ASN A 205 6.35 -9.81 -18.23
N ASN A 206 5.42 -10.38 -19.01
CA ASN A 206 4.44 -9.64 -19.81
C ASN A 206 3.10 -9.42 -19.10
N ARG A 207 2.99 -9.79 -17.82
CA ARG A 207 1.82 -9.51 -16.97
C ARG A 207 1.98 -8.18 -16.26
N VAL A 208 0.94 -7.37 -16.32
CA VAL A 208 0.83 -6.09 -15.62
C VAL A 208 -0.38 -6.15 -14.70
N LEU A 209 -0.18 -5.78 -13.44
CA LEU A 209 -1.26 -5.55 -12.48
C LEU A 209 -1.44 -4.03 -12.32
N ARG A 210 -2.63 -3.51 -12.61
CA ARG A 210 -3.03 -2.13 -12.33
C ARG A 210 -3.96 -2.10 -11.14
N MET A 211 -3.74 -1.16 -10.24
CA MET A 211 -4.61 -0.93 -9.10
C MET A 211 -4.98 0.55 -9.04
N TRP A 212 -6.24 0.81 -8.73
CA TRP A 212 -6.83 2.14 -8.55
C TRP A 212 -7.01 2.39 -7.06
N PHE A 213 -6.21 3.28 -6.51
CA PHE A 213 -6.20 3.65 -5.10
C PHE A 213 -7.01 4.92 -4.90
N ALA A 214 -7.96 4.93 -3.95
CA ALA A 214 -8.82 6.09 -3.68
C ALA A 214 -8.28 6.90 -2.49
N PRO A 215 -7.76 8.15 -2.69
CA PRO A 215 -7.23 8.98 -1.60
C PRO A 215 -8.29 9.26 -0.53
N SER A 216 -9.54 9.53 -0.92
CA SER A 216 -10.67 9.78 0.00
C SER A 216 -11.00 8.58 0.89
N LEU A 217 -10.56 7.39 0.51
CA LEU A 217 -10.72 6.15 1.26
C LEU A 217 -9.41 5.69 1.93
N GLY A 218 -8.40 6.58 2.09
CA GLY A 218 -7.12 6.23 2.70
C GLY A 218 -6.27 5.36 1.77
N TYR A 219 -6.39 5.56 0.47
CA TYR A 219 -5.71 4.79 -0.58
C TYR A 219 -6.05 3.30 -0.60
N ILE A 220 -7.23 2.89 -0.09
CA ILE A 220 -7.74 1.53 -0.30
C ILE A 220 -7.94 1.32 -1.80
N PRO A 221 -7.46 0.18 -2.39
CA PRO A 221 -7.67 -0.12 -3.79
C PRO A 221 -9.15 -0.40 -4.05
N VAL A 222 -9.75 0.34 -4.98
CA VAL A 222 -11.18 0.20 -5.34
C VAL A 222 -11.38 -0.62 -6.61
N GLN A 223 -10.32 -0.82 -7.39
CA GLN A 223 -10.27 -1.70 -8.55
C GLN A 223 -8.87 -2.26 -8.71
N ALA A 224 -8.77 -3.49 -9.20
CA ALA A 224 -7.52 -4.10 -9.65
C ALA A 224 -7.76 -4.86 -10.96
N GLU A 225 -6.84 -4.77 -11.90
CA GLU A 225 -6.89 -5.46 -13.18
C GLU A 225 -5.53 -6.07 -13.50
N ARG A 226 -5.53 -7.36 -13.80
CA ARG A 226 -4.34 -8.06 -14.29
C ARG A 226 -4.52 -8.36 -15.77
N SER A 227 -3.57 -7.91 -16.57
CA SER A 227 -3.49 -8.19 -18.01
C SER A 227 -2.22 -8.96 -18.35
N ARG A 228 -2.25 -9.70 -19.45
CA ARG A 228 -1.09 -10.34 -20.10
C ARG A 228 -1.10 -9.93 -21.56
N ASP A 229 0.01 -9.43 -22.09
CA ASP A 229 0.12 -8.93 -23.46
C ASP A 229 -1.01 -7.95 -23.82
N GLY A 230 -1.36 -7.07 -22.88
CA GLY A 230 -2.46 -6.10 -23.01
C GLY A 230 -3.87 -6.69 -22.92
N LYS A 231 -4.05 -8.01 -22.82
CA LYS A 231 -5.37 -8.66 -22.69
C LYS A 231 -5.73 -8.88 -21.23
N LEU A 232 -6.94 -8.43 -20.83
CA LEU A 232 -7.44 -8.60 -19.47
C LEU A 232 -7.59 -10.09 -19.13
N GLU A 233 -6.94 -10.51 -18.03
CA GLU A 233 -7.07 -11.85 -17.46
C GLU A 233 -8.00 -11.87 -16.25
N PHE A 234 -7.86 -10.89 -15.34
CA PHE A 234 -8.57 -10.88 -14.08
C PHE A 234 -8.88 -9.44 -13.67
N ALA A 235 -10.05 -9.23 -13.07
CA ALA A 235 -10.43 -7.93 -12.52
C ALA A 235 -11.15 -8.09 -11.18
N MET A 236 -10.89 -7.16 -10.28
CA MET A 236 -11.64 -6.96 -9.03
C MET A 236 -12.24 -5.56 -9.05
N ARG A 237 -13.51 -5.44 -8.61
CA ARG A 237 -14.19 -4.13 -8.49
C ARG A 237 -14.93 -4.05 -7.18
N ILE A 238 -14.70 -2.96 -6.44
CA ILE A 238 -15.28 -2.77 -5.11
C ILE A 238 -16.80 -2.77 -5.15
N LYS A 239 -17.40 -3.40 -4.14
CA LYS A 239 -18.86 -3.44 -3.91
C LYS A 239 -19.22 -2.75 -2.62
N THR A 240 -18.54 -3.08 -1.52
CA THR A 240 -18.77 -2.47 -0.22
C THR A 240 -17.46 -2.26 0.52
N LEU A 241 -17.45 -1.29 1.43
CA LEU A 241 -16.34 -0.98 2.33
C LEU A 241 -16.90 -0.76 3.73
N LYS A 242 -16.26 -1.36 4.74
CA LYS A 242 -16.47 -1.10 6.17
C LYS A 242 -15.15 -0.64 6.80
N ARG A 243 -15.25 0.31 7.72
CA ARG A 243 -14.15 0.84 8.54
C ARG A 243 -14.53 0.76 10.01
#